data_41dad21189abbfbdf2da2389cc333d0d
#
_entry.id   41dad21189abbfbdf2da2389cc333d0d
#
_cell.length_a   1.000
_cell.length_b   1.000
_cell.length_c   1.000
_cell.angle_alpha   90.00
_cell.angle_beta   90.00
_cell.angle_gamma   90.00
#
_symmetry.space_group_name_H-M   'P 1'
#
loop_
_entity.id
_entity.type
_entity.pdbx_description
1 polymer ?
#
loop_
_entity_poly.entity_id
_entity_poly.type
_entity_poly.pdbx_seq_one_letter_code
_entity_poly.pdbx_strand_id
1 'polypeptide(L)'
;MAKRNGKAIAVYGAGGHTGRFVVKEALRRGLTVVAIGRDASRLPAGVQARVAAIDDAGALDEALQDCGVVINCAGPFLDTAAPVIEAALRAGCGYIDVTAEQASAEAVFERFDARAREAGVAVIPAAGFYGGLADLLASALASDGLVADLAVAIALDHWWPTEGTRKTGERNQVPRVVLQEGQLVRMPTPAAQRDWAFSTEHGAQAVVELPFSEVITIARHLPVRNLRSWLTLSSLQEIRDATTPPPVASDAQGRSAQRFEMVVQAGDGRSAVARGQDIYAVSAPLVVEAAERMLQPSFNRSGALALGEAFNAKDFLNAIKDVELQWG
;
A
#
# COMPACT_ATOMS: atom_id res chain seq x y z
N MET A 1 8.97 -12.64 25.23
CA MET A 1 8.60 -11.59 24.25
C MET A 1 9.20 -10.26 24.71
N ALA A 2 10.19 -9.72 24.00
CA ALA A 2 10.77 -8.40 24.31
C ALA A 2 9.69 -7.33 24.05
N LYS A 3 9.58 -6.35 24.95
CA LYS A 3 8.63 -5.24 24.85
C LYS A 3 8.92 -4.44 23.56
N ARG A 4 8.00 -4.45 22.60
CA ARG A 4 8.09 -3.62 21.35
C ARG A 4 7.82 -2.13 21.62
N ASN A 5 7.26 -1.78 22.76
CA ASN A 5 6.92 -0.41 23.13
C ASN A 5 8.20 0.44 23.27
N GLY A 6 8.29 1.55 22.53
CA GLY A 6 9.46 2.45 22.49
C GLY A 6 10.49 2.12 21.41
N LYS A 7 10.28 1.10 20.58
CA LYS A 7 11.14 0.82 19.42
C LYS A 7 10.84 1.80 18.26
N ALA A 8 11.88 2.10 17.48
CA ALA A 8 11.77 3.00 16.34
C ALA A 8 11.02 2.34 15.16
N ILE A 9 10.41 3.17 14.33
CA ILE A 9 9.94 2.81 13.00
C ILE A 9 11.08 3.09 12.00
N ALA A 10 11.53 2.05 11.30
CA ALA A 10 12.45 2.19 10.18
C ALA A 10 11.67 2.50 8.90
N VAL A 11 12.15 3.44 8.08
CA VAL A 11 11.60 3.74 6.75
C VAL A 11 12.68 3.47 5.72
N TYR A 12 12.58 2.34 5.01
CA TYR A 12 13.46 2.00 3.89
C TYR A 12 13.01 2.73 2.63
N GLY A 13 13.92 3.41 1.95
CA GLY A 13 13.58 4.33 0.87
C GLY A 13 13.08 5.71 1.34
N ALA A 14 13.49 6.14 2.54
CA ALA A 14 13.10 7.39 3.18
C ALA A 14 13.39 8.66 2.34
N GLY A 15 14.40 8.62 1.47
CA GLY A 15 14.74 9.71 0.55
C GLY A 15 13.86 9.78 -0.70
N GLY A 16 13.02 8.76 -0.94
CA GLY A 16 12.07 8.69 -2.06
C GLY A 16 10.83 9.57 -1.85
N HIS A 17 10.00 9.72 -2.90
CA HIS A 17 8.80 10.56 -2.85
C HIS A 17 7.84 10.12 -1.73
N THR A 18 7.38 8.88 -1.75
CA THR A 18 6.49 8.33 -0.71
C THR A 18 7.17 8.23 0.66
N GLY A 19 8.45 7.82 0.70
CA GLY A 19 9.20 7.68 1.96
C GLY A 19 9.30 8.97 2.76
N ARG A 20 9.41 10.12 2.10
CA ARG A 20 9.41 11.44 2.76
C ARG A 20 8.07 11.75 3.44
N PHE A 21 6.94 11.40 2.82
CA PHE A 21 5.63 11.53 3.45
C PHE A 21 5.50 10.61 4.67
N VAL A 22 5.99 9.37 4.57
CA VAL A 22 5.96 8.41 5.69
C VAL A 22 6.80 8.92 6.87
N VAL A 23 8.03 9.40 6.63
CA VAL A 23 8.87 10.01 7.67
C VAL A 23 8.16 11.20 8.32
N LYS A 24 7.61 12.11 7.51
CA LYS A 24 6.92 13.31 8.00
C LYS A 24 5.69 12.95 8.85
N GLU A 25 4.90 11.98 8.42
CA GLU A 25 3.71 11.52 9.14
C GLU A 25 4.08 10.84 10.47
N ALA A 26 5.10 9.98 10.48
CA ALA A 26 5.56 9.34 11.70
C ALA A 26 6.09 10.36 12.73
N LEU A 27 6.85 11.37 12.28
CA LEU A 27 7.30 12.47 13.13
C LEU A 27 6.13 13.32 13.66
N ARG A 28 5.13 13.61 12.81
CA ARG A 28 3.92 14.35 13.21
C ARG A 28 3.16 13.63 14.34
N ARG A 29 3.20 12.29 14.36
CA ARG A 29 2.62 11.46 15.43
C ARG A 29 3.54 11.31 16.65
N GLY A 30 4.72 11.93 16.66
CA GLY A 30 5.68 11.85 17.77
C GLY A 30 6.42 10.51 17.86
N LEU A 31 6.45 9.74 16.77
CA LEU A 31 7.13 8.45 16.72
C LEU A 31 8.63 8.62 16.46
N THR A 32 9.43 7.72 17.00
CA THR A 32 10.87 7.64 16.73
C THR A 32 11.09 7.02 15.36
N VAL A 33 11.83 7.71 14.48
CA VAL A 33 12.04 7.30 13.09
C VAL A 33 13.54 7.08 12.82
N VAL A 34 13.82 5.98 12.11
CA VAL A 34 15.12 5.69 11.49
C VAL A 34 14.93 5.75 9.97
N ALA A 35 15.54 6.72 9.31
CA ALA A 35 15.52 6.87 7.87
C ALA A 35 16.61 5.99 7.23
N ILE A 36 16.22 5.07 6.34
CA ILE A 36 17.14 4.14 5.68
C ILE A 36 17.10 4.34 4.17
N GLY A 37 18.27 4.30 3.55
CA GLY A 37 18.42 4.33 2.09
C GLY A 37 19.87 4.13 1.68
N ARG A 38 20.10 3.95 0.38
CA ARG A 38 21.43 3.68 -0.18
C ARG A 38 22.35 4.92 -0.27
N ASP A 39 21.78 6.11 -0.20
CA ASP A 39 22.48 7.39 -0.36
C ASP A 39 22.13 8.32 0.79
N ALA A 40 23.11 8.55 1.67
CA ALA A 40 22.95 9.41 2.85
C ALA A 40 22.51 10.84 2.51
N SER A 41 22.96 11.38 1.38
CA SER A 41 22.68 12.77 0.97
C SER A 41 21.20 13.00 0.63
N ARG A 42 20.45 11.94 0.33
CA ARG A 42 19.03 11.98 0.00
C ARG A 42 18.12 11.75 1.21
N LEU A 43 18.67 11.31 2.35
CA LEU A 43 17.88 11.03 3.53
C LEU A 43 17.37 12.32 4.18
N PRO A 44 16.16 12.31 4.76
CA PRO A 44 15.61 13.47 5.47
C PRO A 44 16.51 13.92 6.64
N ALA A 45 16.73 15.23 6.75
CA ALA A 45 17.44 15.80 7.89
C ALA A 45 16.60 15.73 9.18
N GLY A 46 17.28 15.77 10.34
CA GLY A 46 16.62 15.82 11.65
C GLY A 46 16.11 14.48 12.18
N VAL A 47 16.38 13.37 11.49
CA VAL A 47 16.11 12.00 11.94
C VAL A 47 17.38 11.15 11.92
N GLN A 48 17.41 10.07 12.70
CA GLN A 48 18.50 9.11 12.64
C GLN A 48 18.56 8.51 11.23
N ALA A 49 19.70 8.65 10.57
CA ALA A 49 19.95 8.13 9.23
C ALA A 49 20.85 6.89 9.30
N ARG A 50 20.51 5.85 8.53
CA ARG A 50 21.34 4.64 8.34
C ARG A 50 21.44 4.33 6.84
N VAL A 51 22.65 3.98 6.39
CA VAL A 51 22.88 3.65 4.97
C VAL A 51 22.86 2.14 4.80
N ALA A 52 21.99 1.65 3.92
CA ALA A 52 21.95 0.25 3.55
C ALA A 52 21.52 0.11 2.08
N ALA A 53 22.34 -0.54 1.27
CA ALA A 53 21.96 -0.95 -0.07
C ALA A 53 21.15 -2.25 -0.02
N ILE A 54 20.31 -2.47 -1.04
CA ILE A 54 19.38 -3.62 -1.05
C ILE A 54 20.08 -4.97 -1.19
N ASP A 55 21.25 -4.97 -1.78
CA ASP A 55 22.12 -6.11 -2.03
C ASP A 55 23.14 -6.36 -0.91
N ASP A 56 23.17 -5.52 0.13
CA ASP A 56 24.01 -5.67 1.31
C ASP A 56 23.17 -6.14 2.52
N ALA A 57 23.12 -7.46 2.71
CA ALA A 57 22.34 -8.05 3.80
C ALA A 57 22.87 -7.65 5.19
N GLY A 58 24.21 -7.49 5.34
CA GLY A 58 24.81 -7.07 6.61
C GLY A 58 24.41 -5.63 6.96
N ALA A 59 24.50 -4.71 6.00
CA ALA A 59 24.04 -3.32 6.20
C ALA A 59 22.55 -3.23 6.49
N LEU A 60 21.70 -4.08 5.86
CA LEU A 60 20.28 -4.15 6.18
C LEU A 60 20.02 -4.64 7.61
N ASP A 61 20.76 -5.65 8.07
CA ASP A 61 20.66 -6.17 9.44
C ASP A 61 21.04 -5.10 10.47
N GLU A 62 22.16 -4.41 10.26
CA GLU A 62 22.57 -3.30 11.10
C GLU A 62 21.59 -2.13 11.07
N ALA A 63 21.04 -1.83 9.89
CA ALA A 63 20.08 -0.76 9.72
C ALA A 63 18.75 -1.00 10.45
N LEU A 64 18.37 -2.26 10.69
CA LEU A 64 17.13 -2.62 11.39
C LEU A 64 17.32 -2.93 12.87
N GLN A 65 18.55 -2.85 13.40
CA GLN A 65 18.77 -3.03 14.85
C GLN A 65 17.92 -2.05 15.65
N ASP A 66 17.27 -2.56 16.71
CA ASP A 66 16.41 -1.83 17.64
C ASP A 66 15.14 -1.22 17.01
N CYS A 67 14.84 -1.53 15.74
CA CYS A 67 13.58 -1.17 15.12
C CYS A 67 12.48 -2.19 15.46
N GLY A 68 11.26 -1.71 15.63
CA GLY A 68 10.09 -2.55 15.89
C GLY A 68 9.32 -2.91 14.62
N VAL A 69 9.30 -1.99 13.65
CA VAL A 69 8.64 -2.14 12.35
C VAL A 69 9.49 -1.44 11.28
N VAL A 70 9.61 -2.05 10.11
CA VAL A 70 10.15 -1.39 8.91
C VAL A 70 9.04 -1.17 7.89
N ILE A 71 8.97 0.06 7.37
CA ILE A 71 8.10 0.45 6.26
C ILE A 71 8.96 0.58 5.01
N ASN A 72 8.76 -0.32 4.04
CA ASN A 72 9.47 -0.28 2.76
C ASN A 72 8.72 0.59 1.76
N CYS A 73 9.34 1.71 1.37
CA CYS A 73 8.87 2.66 0.36
C CYS A 73 9.74 2.65 -0.90
N ALA A 74 10.63 1.67 -1.06
CA ALA A 74 11.59 1.61 -2.15
C ALA A 74 11.15 0.64 -3.25
N GLY A 75 10.44 1.15 -4.27
CA GLY A 75 10.18 0.36 -5.49
C GLY A 75 11.42 0.26 -6.41
N PRO A 76 11.46 -0.73 -7.36
CA PRO A 76 10.47 -1.80 -7.61
C PRO A 76 10.42 -2.84 -6.48
N PHE A 77 9.22 -3.19 -6.05
CA PHE A 77 9.06 -4.08 -4.90
C PHE A 77 9.33 -5.55 -5.23
N LEU A 78 9.23 -5.95 -6.50
CA LEU A 78 9.72 -7.24 -6.98
C LEU A 78 11.19 -7.49 -6.64
N ASP A 79 11.99 -6.42 -6.51
CA ASP A 79 13.42 -6.49 -6.21
C ASP A 79 13.71 -6.20 -4.74
N THR A 80 12.90 -5.38 -4.05
CA THR A 80 13.23 -4.88 -2.72
C THR A 80 12.47 -5.56 -1.58
N ALA A 81 11.27 -6.12 -1.81
CA ALA A 81 10.48 -6.69 -0.73
C ALA A 81 11.21 -7.84 -0.03
N ALA A 82 11.68 -8.83 -0.79
CA ALA A 82 12.29 -10.02 -0.21
C ALA A 82 13.54 -9.70 0.64
N PRO A 83 14.56 -8.95 0.19
CA PRO A 83 15.73 -8.64 1.02
C PRO A 83 15.38 -7.88 2.31
N VAL A 84 14.44 -6.92 2.26
CA VAL A 84 14.03 -6.17 3.45
C VAL A 84 13.25 -7.05 4.41
N ILE A 85 12.36 -7.94 3.93
CA ILE A 85 11.64 -8.91 4.77
C ILE A 85 12.63 -9.86 5.43
N GLU A 86 13.61 -10.38 4.69
CA GLU A 86 14.64 -11.28 5.25
C GLU A 86 15.38 -10.63 6.43
N ALA A 87 15.81 -9.38 6.27
CA ALA A 87 16.45 -8.62 7.34
C ALA A 87 15.48 -8.35 8.51
N ALA A 88 14.21 -8.01 8.21
CA ALA A 88 13.18 -7.79 9.23
C ALA A 88 12.92 -9.05 10.07
N LEU A 89 12.84 -10.23 9.45
CA LEU A 89 12.68 -11.50 10.15
C LEU A 89 13.87 -11.78 11.08
N ARG A 90 15.12 -11.58 10.61
CA ARG A 90 16.32 -11.75 11.45
C ARG A 90 16.34 -10.79 12.64
N ALA A 91 15.89 -9.55 12.45
CA ALA A 91 15.82 -8.53 13.50
C ALA A 91 14.62 -8.70 14.45
N GLY A 92 13.68 -9.61 14.18
CA GLY A 92 12.40 -9.68 14.88
C GLY A 92 11.55 -8.42 14.70
N CYS A 93 11.70 -7.76 13.59
CA CYS A 93 11.06 -6.50 13.20
C CYS A 93 9.85 -6.78 12.31
N GLY A 94 8.70 -6.13 12.54
CA GLY A 94 7.56 -6.21 11.63
C GLY A 94 7.87 -5.55 10.30
N TYR A 95 7.18 -5.95 9.24
CA TYR A 95 7.36 -5.41 7.88
C TYR A 95 6.05 -4.87 7.32
N ILE A 96 6.12 -3.74 6.61
CA ILE A 96 5.03 -3.15 5.84
C ILE A 96 5.61 -2.63 4.53
N ASP A 97 4.87 -2.71 3.42
CA ASP A 97 5.22 -2.00 2.19
C ASP A 97 4.01 -1.34 1.50
N VAL A 98 4.30 -0.54 0.49
CA VAL A 98 3.30 0.22 -0.29
C VAL A 98 3.19 -0.25 -1.74
N THR A 99 3.51 -1.52 -2.01
CA THR A 99 3.49 -2.02 -3.39
C THR A 99 2.10 -1.97 -4.01
N ALA A 100 2.03 -1.59 -5.28
CA ALA A 100 0.88 -1.79 -6.15
C ALA A 100 1.04 -3.04 -7.06
N GLU A 101 2.17 -3.73 -6.97
CA GLU A 101 2.53 -4.86 -7.82
C GLU A 101 1.89 -6.15 -7.27
N GLN A 102 0.96 -6.73 -8.02
CA GLN A 102 0.30 -8.00 -7.66
C GLN A 102 1.31 -9.11 -7.38
N ALA A 103 2.26 -9.31 -8.30
CA ALA A 103 3.25 -10.38 -8.19
C ALA A 103 4.17 -10.21 -6.96
N SER A 104 4.47 -8.97 -6.55
CA SER A 104 5.23 -8.72 -5.32
C SER A 104 4.41 -9.10 -4.08
N ALA A 105 3.15 -8.67 -4.01
CA ALA A 105 2.28 -8.99 -2.88
C ALA A 105 2.02 -10.51 -2.77
N GLU A 106 1.73 -11.17 -3.89
CA GLU A 106 1.52 -12.62 -3.96
C GLU A 106 2.76 -13.38 -3.48
N ALA A 107 3.94 -13.05 -4.00
CA ALA A 107 5.20 -13.66 -3.59
C ALA A 107 5.48 -13.48 -2.09
N VAL A 108 5.10 -12.35 -1.49
CA VAL A 108 5.24 -12.14 -0.04
C VAL A 108 4.32 -13.09 0.72
N PHE A 109 3.06 -13.22 0.36
CA PHE A 109 2.13 -14.14 1.01
C PHE A 109 2.59 -15.61 0.90
N GLU A 110 3.04 -16.02 -0.27
CA GLU A 110 3.46 -17.41 -0.51
C GLU A 110 4.76 -17.77 0.21
N ARG A 111 5.75 -16.89 0.15
CA ARG A 111 7.11 -17.22 0.59
C ARG A 111 7.38 -16.91 2.04
N PHE A 112 6.67 -15.95 2.63
CA PHE A 112 7.00 -15.42 3.94
C PHE A 112 5.97 -15.70 5.04
N ASP A 113 4.75 -16.17 4.73
CA ASP A 113 3.73 -16.41 5.75
C ASP A 113 4.20 -17.38 6.85
N ALA A 114 4.66 -18.57 6.48
CA ALA A 114 5.12 -19.56 7.46
C ALA A 114 6.34 -19.05 8.26
N ARG A 115 7.30 -18.42 7.59
CA ARG A 115 8.52 -17.89 8.21
C ARG A 115 8.23 -16.73 9.16
N ALA A 116 7.29 -15.86 8.79
CA ALA A 116 6.86 -14.75 9.64
C ALA A 116 6.11 -15.26 10.88
N ARG A 117 5.29 -16.33 10.76
CA ARG A 117 4.66 -17.01 11.90
C ARG A 117 5.70 -17.62 12.83
N GLU A 118 6.69 -18.31 12.29
CA GLU A 118 7.79 -18.91 13.06
C GLU A 118 8.61 -17.85 13.81
N ALA A 119 8.92 -16.73 13.13
CA ALA A 119 9.62 -15.61 13.75
C ALA A 119 8.76 -14.78 14.72
N GLY A 120 7.45 -15.01 14.79
CA GLY A 120 6.52 -14.27 15.64
C GLY A 120 6.35 -12.81 15.22
N VAL A 121 6.53 -12.48 13.93
CA VAL A 121 6.38 -11.12 13.38
C VAL A 121 5.26 -11.07 12.35
N ALA A 122 4.68 -9.88 12.14
CA ALA A 122 3.74 -9.65 11.05
C ALA A 122 4.45 -9.02 9.85
N VAL A 123 4.08 -9.48 8.66
CA VAL A 123 4.52 -8.97 7.35
C VAL A 123 3.28 -8.52 6.59
N ILE A 124 3.14 -7.23 6.33
CA ILE A 124 1.94 -6.65 5.70
C ILE A 124 2.34 -6.02 4.35
N PRO A 125 2.27 -6.78 3.24
CA PRO A 125 2.54 -6.22 1.93
C PRO A 125 1.38 -5.34 1.45
N ALA A 126 1.66 -4.44 0.51
CA ALA A 126 0.68 -3.65 -0.22
C ALA A 126 -0.27 -2.82 0.66
N ALA A 127 0.21 -2.28 1.79
CA ALA A 127 -0.59 -1.52 2.75
C ALA A 127 -0.86 -0.05 2.33
N GLY A 128 -0.41 0.37 1.13
CA GLY A 128 -0.62 1.72 0.60
C GLY A 128 -1.98 1.93 -0.07
N PHE A 129 -2.05 2.94 -0.93
CA PHE A 129 -3.29 3.39 -1.60
C PHE A 129 -4.01 2.27 -2.34
N TYR A 130 -3.34 1.57 -3.27
CA TYR A 130 -4.02 0.57 -4.11
C TYR A 130 -4.45 -0.67 -3.32
N GLY A 131 -3.50 -1.33 -2.64
CA GLY A 131 -3.79 -2.54 -1.88
C GLY A 131 -4.53 -2.25 -0.58
N GLY A 132 -3.92 -1.47 0.32
CA GLY A 132 -4.37 -1.30 1.69
C GLY A 132 -5.68 -0.54 1.85
N LEU A 133 -5.85 0.60 1.15
CA LEU A 133 -7.09 1.36 1.26
C LEU A 133 -8.29 0.59 0.68
N ALA A 134 -8.12 -0.02 -0.51
CA ALA A 134 -9.18 -0.82 -1.11
C ALA A 134 -9.53 -2.05 -0.25
N ASP A 135 -8.54 -2.72 0.32
CA ASP A 135 -8.73 -3.86 1.21
C ASP A 135 -9.49 -3.47 2.49
N LEU A 136 -9.15 -2.34 3.11
CA LEU A 136 -9.88 -1.82 4.27
C LEU A 136 -11.34 -1.47 3.94
N LEU A 137 -11.59 -0.83 2.79
CA LEU A 137 -12.96 -0.52 2.35
C LEU A 137 -13.77 -1.80 2.10
N ALA A 138 -13.17 -2.78 1.41
CA ALA A 138 -13.79 -4.08 1.18
C ALA A 138 -14.07 -4.84 2.47
N SER A 139 -13.12 -4.83 3.40
CA SER A 139 -13.25 -5.47 4.71
C SER A 139 -14.33 -4.82 5.57
N ALA A 140 -14.45 -3.49 5.51
CA ALA A 140 -15.51 -2.76 6.20
C ALA A 140 -16.90 -3.11 5.65
N LEU A 141 -17.06 -3.22 4.33
CA LEU A 141 -18.30 -3.68 3.70
C LEU A 141 -18.62 -5.13 4.05
N ALA A 142 -17.62 -6.01 4.04
CA ALA A 142 -17.79 -7.42 4.37
C ALA A 142 -18.19 -7.65 5.84
N SER A 143 -17.85 -6.72 6.74
CA SER A 143 -18.28 -6.78 8.15
C SER A 143 -19.79 -6.60 8.33
N ASP A 144 -20.49 -6.02 7.34
CA ASP A 144 -21.93 -5.76 7.37
C ASP A 144 -22.75 -6.86 6.67
N GLY A 145 -22.10 -7.89 6.17
CA GLY A 145 -22.74 -9.03 5.54
C GLY A 145 -21.89 -9.68 4.47
N LEU A 146 -22.34 -10.84 3.99
CA LEU A 146 -21.64 -11.60 2.96
C LEU A 146 -21.52 -10.78 1.66
N VAL A 147 -20.33 -10.77 1.08
CA VAL A 147 -20.02 -10.13 -0.20
C VAL A 147 -19.39 -11.16 -1.12
N ALA A 148 -20.13 -11.61 -2.14
CA ALA A 148 -19.62 -12.57 -3.11
C ALA A 148 -18.90 -11.89 -4.28
N ASP A 149 -19.41 -10.74 -4.71
CA ASP A 149 -18.90 -9.99 -5.86
C ASP A 149 -18.49 -8.58 -5.42
N LEU A 150 -17.31 -8.17 -5.81
CA LEU A 150 -16.78 -6.84 -5.57
C LEU A 150 -16.29 -6.19 -6.85
N ALA A 151 -16.48 -4.89 -6.95
CA ALA A 151 -15.79 -4.04 -7.91
C ALA A 151 -15.06 -2.92 -7.17
N VAL A 152 -13.80 -2.70 -7.54
CA VAL A 152 -13.04 -1.52 -7.13
C VAL A 152 -12.96 -0.59 -8.32
N ALA A 153 -13.33 0.69 -8.17
CA ALA A 153 -13.18 1.69 -9.21
C ALA A 153 -12.41 2.90 -8.66
N ILE A 154 -11.42 3.34 -9.41
CA ILE A 154 -10.51 4.41 -9.01
C ILE A 154 -10.59 5.53 -10.06
N ALA A 155 -11.00 6.72 -9.64
CA ALA A 155 -10.85 7.94 -10.41
C ALA A 155 -9.65 8.74 -9.88
N LEU A 156 -8.81 9.18 -10.80
CA LEU A 156 -7.81 10.19 -10.56
C LEU A 156 -8.08 11.32 -11.55
N ASP A 157 -8.06 12.56 -11.10
CA ASP A 157 -8.11 13.71 -12.02
C ASP A 157 -6.84 13.82 -12.86
N HIS A 158 -5.68 13.43 -12.25
CA HIS A 158 -4.39 13.29 -12.91
C HIS A 158 -3.58 12.15 -12.31
N TRP A 159 -2.76 11.49 -13.11
CA TRP A 159 -1.74 10.59 -12.59
C TRP A 159 -0.34 11.09 -12.99
N TRP A 160 0.25 11.90 -12.13
CA TRP A 160 1.62 12.35 -12.25
C TRP A 160 2.57 11.31 -11.66
N PRO A 161 3.28 10.52 -12.49
CA PRO A 161 4.11 9.43 -11.99
C PRO A 161 5.40 9.93 -11.36
N THR A 162 5.75 9.36 -10.21
CA THR A 162 7.09 9.57 -9.65
C THR A 162 8.15 8.80 -10.45
N GLU A 163 9.43 9.11 -10.25
CA GLU A 163 10.53 8.30 -10.79
C GLU A 163 10.42 6.83 -10.35
N GLY A 164 10.05 6.59 -9.08
CA GLY A 164 9.80 5.24 -8.56
C GLY A 164 8.68 4.52 -9.28
N THR A 165 7.56 5.21 -9.57
CA THR A 165 6.42 4.66 -10.30
C THR A 165 6.82 4.23 -11.72
N ARG A 166 7.60 5.05 -12.43
CA ARG A 166 8.09 4.71 -13.77
C ARG A 166 9.00 3.47 -13.75
N LYS A 167 9.99 3.44 -12.86
CA LYS A 167 10.88 2.28 -12.69
C LYS A 167 10.12 1.00 -12.35
N THR A 168 9.12 1.10 -11.48
CA THR A 168 8.24 -0.02 -11.15
C THR A 168 7.45 -0.50 -12.37
N GLY A 169 6.91 0.41 -13.16
CA GLY A 169 6.18 0.08 -14.39
C GLY A 169 7.07 -0.59 -15.44
N GLU A 170 8.30 -0.11 -15.61
CA GLU A 170 9.30 -0.71 -16.52
C GLU A 170 9.71 -2.13 -16.07
N ARG A 171 9.89 -2.33 -14.76
CA ARG A 171 10.32 -3.59 -14.17
C ARG A 171 9.20 -4.64 -14.13
N ASN A 172 7.97 -4.21 -13.92
CA ASN A 172 6.82 -5.11 -13.74
C ASN A 172 6.22 -5.52 -15.09
N GLN A 173 6.70 -6.64 -15.64
CA GLN A 173 6.21 -7.25 -16.87
C GLN A 173 5.32 -8.48 -16.60
N VAL A 174 4.98 -8.75 -15.35
CA VAL A 174 4.15 -9.90 -14.97
C VAL A 174 2.71 -9.67 -15.44
N PRO A 175 2.06 -10.65 -16.10
CA PRO A 175 0.65 -10.56 -16.47
C PRO A 175 -0.22 -10.34 -15.24
N ARG A 176 -1.18 -9.41 -15.35
CA ARG A 176 -2.12 -9.14 -14.26
C ARG A 176 -3.13 -10.26 -14.11
N VAL A 177 -3.62 -10.41 -12.89
CA VAL A 177 -4.67 -11.36 -12.54
C VAL A 177 -5.91 -10.65 -12.00
N VAL A 178 -7.06 -11.30 -12.15
CA VAL A 178 -8.35 -10.93 -11.54
C VAL A 178 -8.86 -12.11 -10.72
N LEU A 179 -9.77 -11.87 -9.80
CA LEU A 179 -10.45 -12.97 -9.09
C LEU A 179 -11.74 -13.34 -9.83
N GLN A 180 -11.84 -14.59 -10.21
CA GLN A 180 -13.03 -15.14 -10.88
C GLN A 180 -13.36 -16.51 -10.28
N GLU A 181 -14.62 -16.70 -9.84
CA GLU A 181 -15.11 -17.93 -9.21
C GLU A 181 -14.20 -18.43 -8.05
N GLY A 182 -13.62 -17.48 -7.31
CA GLY A 182 -12.73 -17.76 -6.17
C GLY A 182 -11.30 -18.13 -6.56
N GLN A 183 -10.93 -17.98 -7.83
CA GLN A 183 -9.57 -18.28 -8.32
C GLN A 183 -8.94 -17.07 -8.97
N LEU A 184 -7.64 -16.87 -8.72
CA LEU A 184 -6.85 -15.88 -9.43
C LEU A 184 -6.58 -16.40 -10.84
N VAL A 185 -7.13 -15.72 -11.85
CA VAL A 185 -6.97 -16.05 -13.26
C VAL A 185 -6.34 -14.89 -14.01
N ARG A 186 -5.64 -15.20 -15.09
CA ARG A 186 -5.04 -14.16 -15.93
C ARG A 186 -6.11 -13.21 -16.45
N MET A 187 -5.87 -11.90 -16.32
CA MET A 187 -6.75 -10.87 -16.85
C MET A 187 -6.91 -11.03 -18.37
N PRO A 188 -8.14 -10.99 -18.92
CA PRO A 188 -8.38 -11.06 -20.36
C PRO A 188 -7.68 -9.95 -21.13
N THR A 189 -7.29 -10.25 -22.37
CA THR A 189 -6.73 -9.28 -23.30
C THR A 189 -7.56 -9.29 -24.57
N PRO A 190 -8.04 -8.12 -25.07
CA PRO A 190 -7.84 -6.78 -24.53
C PRO A 190 -8.53 -6.57 -23.18
N ALA A 191 -8.03 -5.63 -22.39
CA ALA A 191 -8.66 -5.22 -21.13
C ALA A 191 -10.07 -4.67 -21.38
N ALA A 192 -11.02 -5.06 -20.54
CA ALA A 192 -12.39 -4.57 -20.65
C ALA A 192 -12.47 -3.06 -20.35
N GLN A 193 -13.43 -2.39 -20.97
CA GLN A 193 -13.72 -0.98 -20.74
C GLN A 193 -15.21 -0.80 -20.49
N ARG A 194 -15.56 0.20 -19.70
CA ARG A 194 -16.94 0.60 -19.42
C ARG A 194 -17.01 2.03 -18.91
N ASP A 195 -18.20 2.59 -18.81
CA ASP A 195 -18.41 3.82 -18.06
C ASP A 195 -18.66 3.50 -16.58
N TRP A 196 -18.19 4.41 -15.72
CA TRP A 196 -18.41 4.37 -14.27
C TRP A 196 -18.86 5.75 -13.79
N ALA A 197 -19.94 5.77 -13.03
CA ALA A 197 -20.43 6.99 -12.41
C ALA A 197 -19.75 7.18 -11.04
N PHE A 198 -18.81 8.11 -10.98
CA PHE A 198 -18.22 8.59 -9.74
C PHE A 198 -19.05 9.72 -9.13
N SER A 199 -18.58 10.32 -8.05
CA SER A 199 -19.21 11.52 -7.47
C SER A 199 -19.23 12.69 -8.47
N THR A 200 -19.95 13.76 -8.09
CA THR A 200 -20.05 14.97 -8.92
C THR A 200 -18.70 15.62 -9.23
N GLU A 201 -17.70 15.42 -8.37
CA GLU A 201 -16.35 15.96 -8.60
C GLU A 201 -15.66 15.31 -9.81
N HIS A 202 -15.81 13.98 -9.96
CA HIS A 202 -15.23 13.24 -11.09
C HIS A 202 -16.24 12.96 -12.22
N GLY A 203 -17.55 12.90 -11.89
CA GLY A 203 -18.62 12.64 -12.87
C GLY A 203 -18.56 11.23 -13.47
N ALA A 204 -19.21 11.06 -14.61
CA ALA A 204 -19.14 9.82 -15.37
C ALA A 204 -17.82 9.76 -16.16
N GLN A 205 -17.06 8.68 -15.98
CA GLN A 205 -15.75 8.48 -16.59
C GLN A 205 -15.68 7.14 -17.31
N ALA A 206 -15.02 7.11 -18.46
CA ALA A 206 -14.59 5.87 -19.06
C ALA A 206 -13.49 5.24 -18.21
N VAL A 207 -13.68 3.98 -17.83
CA VAL A 207 -12.73 3.20 -17.05
C VAL A 207 -12.27 1.96 -17.82
N VAL A 208 -11.05 1.55 -17.55
CA VAL A 208 -10.44 0.34 -18.08
C VAL A 208 -10.13 -0.62 -16.94
N GLU A 209 -10.30 -1.91 -17.17
CA GLU A 209 -9.91 -2.92 -16.21
C GLU A 209 -8.40 -2.93 -16.02
N LEU A 210 -7.95 -2.56 -14.84
CA LEU A 210 -6.54 -2.48 -14.49
C LEU A 210 -6.36 -2.83 -13.00
N PRO A 211 -6.33 -4.12 -12.66
CA PRO A 211 -6.15 -4.57 -11.29
C PRO A 211 -4.72 -4.32 -10.79
N PHE A 212 -4.61 -3.89 -9.52
CA PHE A 212 -3.37 -3.74 -8.77
C PHE A 212 -3.31 -4.76 -7.62
N SER A 213 -2.54 -4.47 -6.59
CA SER A 213 -2.34 -5.37 -5.44
C SER A 213 -3.60 -5.62 -4.61
N GLU A 214 -4.65 -4.81 -4.72
CA GLU A 214 -5.92 -5.00 -4.00
C GLU A 214 -6.60 -6.33 -4.34
N VAL A 215 -6.43 -6.82 -5.56
CA VAL A 215 -6.98 -8.13 -5.94
C VAL A 215 -6.34 -9.25 -5.11
N ILE A 216 -5.05 -9.15 -4.85
CA ILE A 216 -4.31 -10.14 -4.06
C ILE A 216 -4.64 -10.01 -2.57
N THR A 217 -4.64 -8.78 -2.03
CA THR A 217 -4.88 -8.54 -0.60
C THR A 217 -6.30 -8.92 -0.20
N ILE A 218 -7.32 -8.52 -0.97
CA ILE A 218 -8.73 -8.83 -0.72
C ILE A 218 -8.98 -10.35 -0.84
N ALA A 219 -8.53 -10.98 -1.92
CA ALA A 219 -8.71 -12.42 -2.15
C ALA A 219 -8.03 -13.28 -1.07
N ARG A 220 -7.01 -12.74 -0.39
CA ARG A 220 -6.25 -13.44 0.65
C ARG A 220 -7.11 -13.83 1.86
N HIS A 221 -8.09 -13.01 2.23
CA HIS A 221 -8.79 -13.18 3.50
C HIS A 221 -10.31 -12.99 3.45
N LEU A 222 -10.85 -12.35 2.41
CA LEU A 222 -12.29 -12.20 2.25
C LEU A 222 -12.87 -13.31 1.37
N PRO A 223 -14.05 -13.85 1.71
CA PRO A 223 -14.71 -14.91 0.95
C PRO A 223 -15.41 -14.35 -0.31
N VAL A 224 -14.68 -13.55 -1.08
CA VAL A 224 -15.15 -12.97 -2.36
C VAL A 224 -14.91 -13.97 -3.47
N ARG A 225 -15.91 -14.14 -4.37
CA ARG A 225 -15.80 -15.03 -5.53
C ARG A 225 -15.31 -14.29 -6.77
N ASN A 226 -15.78 -13.08 -6.97
CA ASN A 226 -15.40 -12.27 -8.14
C ASN A 226 -14.96 -10.88 -7.70
N LEU A 227 -13.81 -10.45 -8.20
CA LEU A 227 -13.27 -9.11 -7.96
C LEU A 227 -12.69 -8.54 -9.24
N ARG A 228 -13.24 -7.39 -9.65
CA ARG A 228 -12.78 -6.62 -10.81
C ARG A 228 -12.33 -5.25 -10.36
N SER A 229 -11.26 -4.74 -10.97
CA SER A 229 -10.70 -3.45 -10.60
C SER A 229 -10.55 -2.56 -11.83
N TRP A 230 -10.97 -1.29 -11.68
CA TRP A 230 -11.14 -0.33 -12.75
C TRP A 230 -10.38 0.96 -12.43
N LEU A 231 -9.75 1.52 -13.44
CA LEU A 231 -9.07 2.82 -13.36
C LEU A 231 -9.59 3.73 -14.48
N THR A 232 -9.69 5.04 -14.23
CA THR A 232 -10.01 6.02 -15.28
C THR A 232 -9.05 5.88 -16.44
N LEU A 233 -9.60 5.88 -17.65
CA LEU A 233 -8.82 5.69 -18.89
C LEU A 233 -7.82 6.82 -19.10
N SER A 234 -8.18 8.06 -18.72
CA SER A 234 -7.29 9.22 -18.75
C SER A 234 -6.02 9.00 -17.91
N SER A 235 -6.18 8.49 -16.69
CA SER A 235 -5.03 8.20 -15.81
C SER A 235 -4.11 7.13 -16.38
N LEU A 236 -4.67 6.09 -17.03
CA LEU A 236 -3.85 5.10 -17.73
C LEU A 236 -3.08 5.70 -18.90
N GLN A 237 -3.68 6.65 -19.62
CA GLN A 237 -3.01 7.35 -20.72
C GLN A 237 -1.85 8.21 -20.19
N GLU A 238 -2.09 8.99 -19.12
CA GLU A 238 -1.07 9.83 -18.50
C GLU A 238 0.14 9.05 -17.98
N ILE A 239 -0.09 7.91 -17.29
CA ILE A 239 1.05 7.13 -16.77
C ILE A 239 1.86 6.47 -17.89
N ARG A 240 1.25 6.19 -19.04
CA ARG A 240 1.93 5.64 -20.23
C ARG A 240 2.65 6.68 -21.04
N ASP A 241 2.25 7.95 -20.95
CA ASP A 241 2.91 9.04 -21.63
C ASP A 241 4.21 9.41 -20.90
N ALA A 242 5.34 9.21 -21.59
CA ALA A 242 6.66 9.55 -21.06
C ALA A 242 6.83 11.05 -20.78
N THR A 243 6.01 11.91 -21.39
CA THR A 243 6.05 13.37 -21.22
C THR A 243 5.26 13.86 -20.02
N THR A 244 4.40 13.02 -19.42
CA THR A 244 3.68 13.38 -18.18
C THR A 244 4.65 13.77 -17.08
N PRO A 245 4.54 14.99 -16.51
CA PRO A 245 5.49 15.47 -15.51
C PRO A 245 5.35 14.71 -14.17
N PRO A 246 6.37 14.73 -13.31
CA PRO A 246 6.27 14.22 -11.96
C PRO A 246 5.32 15.10 -11.11
N PRO A 247 4.83 14.59 -9.96
CA PRO A 247 4.00 15.37 -9.06
C PRO A 247 4.78 16.55 -8.49
N VAL A 248 4.09 17.71 -8.43
CA VAL A 248 4.63 18.96 -7.86
C VAL A 248 3.82 19.31 -6.62
N ALA A 249 4.50 19.71 -5.55
CA ALA A 249 3.87 20.13 -4.30
C ALA A 249 2.95 21.35 -4.54
N SER A 250 1.72 21.27 -4.08
CA SER A 250 0.70 22.32 -4.19
C SER A 250 0.28 22.88 -2.83
N ASP A 251 0.68 22.24 -1.72
CA ASP A 251 0.36 22.68 -0.36
C ASP A 251 1.57 22.62 0.59
N ALA A 252 1.39 23.16 1.80
CA ALA A 252 2.41 23.20 2.83
C ALA A 252 2.84 21.81 3.35
N GLN A 253 2.00 20.77 3.13
CA GLN A 253 2.30 19.39 3.45
C GLN A 253 3.20 18.75 2.38
N GLY A 254 3.34 19.37 1.21
CA GLY A 254 4.11 18.89 0.07
C GLY A 254 3.33 17.96 -0.85
N ARG A 255 1.99 17.88 -0.70
CA ARG A 255 1.12 17.08 -1.54
C ARG A 255 0.92 17.75 -2.90
N SER A 256 0.79 16.95 -3.94
CA SER A 256 0.36 17.43 -5.25
C SER A 256 -1.13 17.81 -5.24
N ALA A 257 -1.58 18.54 -6.25
CA ALA A 257 -2.99 18.92 -6.36
C ALA A 257 -3.90 17.75 -6.76
N GLN A 258 -3.33 16.59 -7.14
CA GLN A 258 -4.09 15.42 -7.58
C GLN A 258 -5.20 15.05 -6.60
N ARG A 259 -6.41 14.82 -7.13
CA ARG A 259 -7.56 14.31 -6.38
C ARG A 259 -7.85 12.87 -6.78
N PHE A 260 -8.35 12.10 -5.84
CA PHE A 260 -8.78 10.73 -6.10
C PHE A 260 -10.15 10.43 -5.49
N GLU A 261 -10.84 9.52 -6.13
CA GLU A 261 -11.99 8.81 -5.57
C GLU A 261 -11.79 7.31 -5.79
N MET A 262 -11.86 6.55 -4.70
CA MET A 262 -11.85 5.09 -4.72
C MET A 262 -13.20 4.59 -4.25
N VAL A 263 -13.88 3.83 -5.09
CA VAL A 263 -15.17 3.20 -4.80
C VAL A 263 -14.97 1.69 -4.70
N VAL A 264 -15.39 1.10 -3.60
CA VAL A 264 -15.54 -0.35 -3.47
C VAL A 264 -17.04 -0.64 -3.43
N GLN A 265 -17.54 -1.40 -4.41
CA GLN A 265 -18.96 -1.70 -4.56
C GLN A 265 -19.20 -3.21 -4.50
N ALA A 266 -20.11 -3.62 -3.64
CA ALA A 266 -20.60 -5.00 -3.57
C ALA A 266 -21.67 -5.26 -4.62
N GLY A 267 -21.82 -6.54 -5.02
CA GLY A 267 -22.82 -6.96 -6.02
C GLY A 267 -24.28 -6.72 -5.59
N ASP A 268 -24.54 -6.52 -4.31
CA ASP A 268 -25.86 -6.17 -3.75
C ASP A 268 -26.14 -4.66 -3.75
N GLY A 269 -25.22 -3.85 -4.25
CA GLY A 269 -25.35 -2.39 -4.36
C GLY A 269 -24.74 -1.59 -3.21
N ARG A 270 -24.39 -2.21 -2.08
CA ARG A 270 -23.66 -1.51 -1.01
C ARG A 270 -22.33 -0.99 -1.50
N SER A 271 -21.91 0.16 -1.02
CA SER A 271 -20.63 0.75 -1.40
C SER A 271 -19.90 1.43 -0.25
N ALA A 272 -18.59 1.49 -0.37
CA ALA A 272 -17.70 2.29 0.45
C ALA A 272 -16.86 3.17 -0.46
N VAL A 273 -16.79 4.46 -0.17
CA VAL A 273 -16.08 5.43 -0.98
C VAL A 273 -15.05 6.17 -0.13
N ALA A 274 -13.85 6.30 -0.66
CA ALA A 274 -12.80 7.10 -0.09
C ALA A 274 -12.36 8.17 -1.08
N ARG A 275 -12.28 9.43 -0.63
CA ARG A 275 -11.82 10.58 -1.40
C ARG A 275 -10.65 11.25 -0.70
N GLY A 276 -9.77 11.84 -1.47
CA GLY A 276 -8.63 12.54 -0.89
C GLY A 276 -7.73 13.17 -1.94
N GLN A 277 -6.55 13.53 -1.47
CA GLN A 277 -5.55 14.24 -2.26
C GLN A 277 -4.23 13.48 -2.25
N ASP A 278 -3.60 13.34 -3.42
CA ASP A 278 -2.27 12.76 -3.64
C ASP A 278 -2.16 11.29 -3.19
N ILE A 279 -2.24 10.37 -4.17
CA ILE A 279 -2.19 8.91 -3.93
C ILE A 279 -0.89 8.43 -3.28
N TYR A 280 0.19 9.19 -3.40
CA TYR A 280 1.46 8.87 -2.75
C TYR A 280 1.45 9.33 -1.28
N ALA A 281 0.95 10.55 -1.05
CA ALA A 281 0.86 11.12 0.29
C ALA A 281 -0.12 10.37 1.18
N VAL A 282 -1.30 9.96 0.66
CA VAL A 282 -2.31 9.22 1.43
C VAL A 282 -1.84 7.84 1.88
N SER A 283 -0.82 7.27 1.20
CA SER A 283 -0.22 6.02 1.66
C SER A 283 0.50 6.16 3.01
N ALA A 284 1.00 7.35 3.33
CA ALA A 284 1.74 7.57 4.58
C ALA A 284 0.89 7.37 5.84
N PRO A 285 -0.29 8.01 6.03
CA PRO A 285 -1.13 7.74 7.19
C PRO A 285 -1.57 6.28 7.29
N LEU A 286 -1.78 5.57 6.18
CA LEU A 286 -2.13 4.15 6.19
C LEU A 286 -1.01 3.30 6.80
N VAL A 287 0.22 3.41 6.27
CA VAL A 287 1.32 2.55 6.73
C VAL A 287 1.87 2.97 8.10
N VAL A 288 1.78 4.24 8.47
CA VAL A 288 2.19 4.70 9.79
C VAL A 288 1.19 4.27 10.86
N GLU A 289 -0.12 4.34 10.58
CA GLU A 289 -1.16 3.80 11.47
C GLU A 289 -0.96 2.29 11.70
N ALA A 290 -0.71 1.54 10.63
CA ALA A 290 -0.42 0.11 10.74
C ALA A 290 0.82 -0.15 11.60
N ALA A 291 1.92 0.59 11.36
CA ALA A 291 3.15 0.45 12.12
C ALA A 291 2.96 0.81 13.61
N GLU A 292 2.24 1.89 13.90
CA GLU A 292 1.93 2.30 15.28
C GLU A 292 1.12 1.22 16.01
N ARG A 293 0.10 0.66 15.36
CA ARG A 293 -0.69 -0.47 15.92
C ARG A 293 0.15 -1.73 16.12
N MET A 294 1.05 -2.06 15.19
CA MET A 294 1.95 -3.21 15.33
C MET A 294 2.94 -3.07 16.49
N LEU A 295 3.28 -1.85 16.88
CA LEU A 295 4.14 -1.57 18.03
C LEU A 295 3.40 -1.69 19.37
N GLN A 296 2.06 -1.71 19.39
CA GLN A 296 1.31 -1.83 20.64
C GLN A 296 1.49 -3.21 21.26
N PRO A 297 1.58 -3.31 22.60
CA PRO A 297 1.69 -4.59 23.29
C PRO A 297 0.51 -5.53 23.04
N SER A 298 -0.65 -4.99 22.70
CA SER A 298 -1.87 -5.74 22.38
C SER A 298 -1.83 -6.40 20.99
N PHE A 299 -0.93 -5.97 20.09
CA PHE A 299 -0.80 -6.59 18.78
C PHE A 299 -0.04 -7.92 18.90
N ASN A 300 -0.74 -9.01 18.68
CA ASN A 300 -0.23 -10.37 18.87
C ASN A 300 -0.32 -11.24 17.60
N ARG A 301 -0.52 -10.62 16.42
CA ARG A 301 -0.60 -11.34 15.14
C ARG A 301 0.77 -11.54 14.53
N SER A 302 0.95 -12.65 13.81
CA SER A 302 2.15 -12.99 13.05
C SER A 302 1.77 -13.68 11.74
N GLY A 303 2.69 -13.71 10.78
CA GLY A 303 2.46 -14.23 9.44
C GLY A 303 2.38 -13.11 8.41
N ALA A 304 2.18 -13.47 7.15
CA ALA A 304 1.90 -12.52 6.07
C ALA A 304 0.39 -12.23 6.04
N LEU A 305 0.02 -10.99 6.32
CA LEU A 305 -1.37 -10.55 6.53
C LEU A 305 -1.71 -9.41 5.58
N ALA A 306 -2.93 -9.41 5.05
CA ALA A 306 -3.48 -8.21 4.41
C ALA A 306 -3.83 -7.15 5.47
N LEU A 307 -3.94 -5.88 5.07
CA LEU A 307 -4.18 -4.80 6.03
C LEU A 307 -5.53 -4.94 6.75
N GLY A 308 -6.60 -5.25 5.99
CA GLY A 308 -7.93 -5.51 6.53
C GLY A 308 -8.04 -6.84 7.29
N GLU A 309 -7.12 -7.79 7.02
CA GLU A 309 -6.98 -9.00 7.82
C GLU A 309 -6.31 -8.69 9.18
N ALA A 310 -5.29 -7.83 9.18
CA ALA A 310 -4.49 -7.53 10.37
C ALA A 310 -5.26 -6.70 11.41
N PHE A 311 -6.16 -5.82 10.99
CA PHE A 311 -6.82 -4.83 11.83
C PHE A 311 -8.34 -4.80 11.61
N ASN A 312 -9.09 -4.27 12.58
CA ASN A 312 -10.49 -3.94 12.37
C ASN A 312 -10.59 -2.79 11.37
N ALA A 313 -11.18 -3.05 10.21
CA ALA A 313 -11.17 -2.11 9.08
C ALA A 313 -11.91 -0.80 9.38
N LYS A 314 -13.08 -0.84 10.02
CA LYS A 314 -13.85 0.37 10.36
C LYS A 314 -13.12 1.24 11.37
N ASP A 315 -12.57 0.63 12.41
CA ASP A 315 -11.77 1.34 13.42
C ASP A 315 -10.51 1.95 12.80
N PHE A 316 -9.84 1.20 11.91
CA PHE A 316 -8.66 1.67 11.22
C PHE A 316 -8.97 2.87 10.30
N LEU A 317 -10.02 2.76 9.47
CA LEU A 317 -10.44 3.83 8.56
C LEU A 317 -10.84 5.10 9.33
N ASN A 318 -11.51 4.97 10.46
CA ASN A 318 -11.87 6.11 11.32
C ASN A 318 -10.65 6.84 11.90
N ALA A 319 -9.51 6.17 12.03
CA ALA A 319 -8.26 6.78 12.47
C ALA A 319 -7.55 7.59 11.36
N ILE A 320 -7.87 7.32 10.07
CA ILE A 320 -7.28 8.00 8.92
C ILE A 320 -8.08 9.26 8.59
N LYS A 321 -7.60 10.42 9.01
CA LYS A 321 -8.30 11.71 8.85
C LYS A 321 -8.03 12.41 7.51
N ASP A 322 -7.07 11.93 6.75
CA ASP A 322 -6.67 12.48 5.45
C ASP A 322 -7.55 11.97 4.29
N VAL A 323 -8.54 11.15 4.60
CA VAL A 323 -9.47 10.54 3.65
C VAL A 323 -10.90 10.84 4.08
N GLU A 324 -11.69 11.37 3.15
CA GLU A 324 -13.13 11.49 3.33
C GLU A 324 -13.79 10.14 3.01
N LEU A 325 -14.57 9.61 3.96
CA LEU A 325 -15.26 8.32 3.83
C LEU A 325 -16.75 8.53 3.66
N GLN A 326 -17.35 7.78 2.74
CA GLN A 326 -18.78 7.72 2.51
C GLN A 326 -19.23 6.26 2.39
N TRP A 327 -20.34 5.94 3.02
CA TRP A 327 -20.98 4.62 2.97
C TRP A 327 -22.33 4.75 2.26
N GLY A 328 -22.65 3.83 1.35
CA GLY A 328 -23.88 3.78 0.56
C GLY A 328 -24.46 2.36 0.47
#